data_b65d1fc3910f24352d686db488ce384f
#
_entry.id   b65d1fc3910f24352d686db488ce384f
#
_cell.length_a   1.000
_cell.length_b   1.000
_cell.length_c   1.000
_cell.angle_alpha   90.00
_cell.angle_beta   90.00
_cell.angle_gamma   90.00
#
_symmetry.space_group_name_H-M   'P 1'
#
loop_
_entity.id
_entity.type
_entity.pdbx_description
1 polymer ?
#
loop_
_entity_poly.entity_id
_entity_poly.type
_entity_poly.pdbx_seq_one_letter_code
_entity_poly.pdbx_strand_id
1 'polypeptide(L)' 'MRPEPVVSRDEALRCAESIRLRRLRTERDRLQKEMEREADVARLDDLMRRKVEVSREIDALS' A
#
# COMPACT_ATOMS: atom_id res chain seq x y z
N MET A 1 23.99 -25.02 23.23
CA MET A 1 23.07 -23.89 23.38
C MET A 1 22.86 -23.25 22.03
N ARG A 2 21.64 -23.25 21.56
CA ARG A 2 21.35 -22.68 20.26
C ARG A 2 21.26 -21.16 20.37
N PRO A 3 21.98 -20.41 19.55
CA PRO A 3 21.73 -19.00 19.47
C PRO A 3 20.34 -18.77 18.87
N GLU A 4 19.48 -18.11 19.57
CA GLU A 4 18.21 -17.69 19.00
C GLU A 4 18.45 -16.69 17.88
N PRO A 5 17.72 -16.81 16.76
CA PRO A 5 17.83 -15.81 15.73
C PRO A 5 17.33 -14.47 16.26
N VAL A 6 18.26 -13.59 16.51
CA VAL A 6 17.92 -12.24 16.88
C VAL A 6 17.49 -11.52 15.62
N VAL A 7 16.20 -11.30 15.46
CA VAL A 7 15.70 -10.44 14.42
C VAL A 7 16.16 -9.03 14.73
N SER A 8 17.04 -8.49 13.93
CA SER A 8 17.51 -7.13 14.13
C SER A 8 16.35 -6.15 13.95
N ARG A 9 16.46 -4.99 14.60
CA ARG A 9 15.47 -3.92 14.45
C ARG A 9 15.23 -3.56 12.99
N ASP A 10 16.30 -3.56 12.20
CA ASP A 10 16.24 -3.23 10.78
C ASP A 10 15.44 -4.26 10.00
N GLU A 11 15.58 -5.55 10.31
CA GLU A 11 14.79 -6.60 9.67
C GLU A 11 13.32 -6.48 10.03
N ALA A 12 13.00 -6.20 11.30
CA ALA A 12 11.63 -6.00 11.74
C ALA A 12 10.99 -4.79 11.04
N LEU A 13 11.72 -3.70 10.87
CA LEU A 13 11.27 -2.51 10.15
C LEU A 13 11.04 -2.81 8.67
N ARG A 14 11.94 -3.56 8.04
CA ARG A 14 11.79 -3.98 6.64
C ARG A 14 10.56 -4.86 6.43
N CYS A 15 10.30 -5.78 7.35
CA CYS A 15 9.11 -6.62 7.31
C CYS A 15 7.84 -5.77 7.44
N ALA A 16 7.82 -4.79 8.34
CA ALA A 16 6.70 -3.88 8.52
C ALA A 16 6.45 -3.04 7.28
N GLU A 17 7.52 -2.52 6.65
CA GLU A 17 7.43 -1.77 5.41
C GLU A 17 6.91 -2.62 4.26
N SER A 18 7.36 -3.87 4.15
CA SER A 18 6.89 -4.81 3.13
C SER A 18 5.40 -5.11 3.27
N ILE A 19 4.91 -5.30 4.49
CA ILE A 19 3.49 -5.53 4.77
C ILE A 19 2.68 -4.30 4.41
N ARG A 20 3.15 -3.11 4.78
CA ARG A 20 2.49 -1.84 4.47
C ARG A 20 2.43 -1.62 2.96
N LEU A 21 3.54 -1.86 2.26
CA LEU A 21 3.60 -1.74 0.81
C LEU A 21 2.62 -2.68 0.11
N ARG A 22 2.54 -3.92 0.58
CA ARG A 22 1.60 -4.91 0.05
C ARG A 22 0.15 -4.46 0.23
N ARG A 23 -0.20 -3.93 1.41
CA ARG A 23 -1.53 -3.40 1.69
C ARG A 23 -1.87 -2.22 0.79
N LEU A 24 -0.93 -1.31 0.60
CA LEU A 24 -1.10 -0.15 -0.26
C LEU A 24 -1.31 -0.56 -1.72
N ARG A 25 -0.57 -1.54 -2.20
CA ARG A 25 -0.75 -2.08 -3.55
C ARG A 25 -2.11 -2.72 -3.74
N THR A 26 -2.56 -3.48 -2.75
CA THR A 26 -3.89 -4.10 -2.76
C THR A 26 -4.98 -3.03 -2.76
N GLU A 27 -4.83 -1.99 -1.97
CA GLU A 27 -5.77 -0.87 -1.92
C GLU A 27 -5.79 -0.13 -3.25
N ARG A 28 -4.65 0.11 -3.86
CA ARG A 28 -4.57 0.72 -5.19
C ARG A 28 -5.31 -0.11 -6.24
N ASP A 29 -5.11 -1.42 -6.24
CA ASP A 29 -5.80 -2.32 -7.16
C ASP A 29 -7.31 -2.30 -6.96
N ARG A 30 -7.75 -2.26 -5.70
CA ARG A 30 -9.16 -2.14 -5.36
C ARG A 30 -9.75 -0.83 -5.86
N LEU A 31 -9.05 0.28 -5.64
CA LEU A 31 -9.45 1.59 -6.14
C LEU A 31 -9.56 1.62 -7.65
N GLN A 32 -8.61 0.99 -8.33
CA GLN A 32 -8.63 0.88 -9.79
C GLN A 32 -9.88 0.14 -10.28
N LYS A 33 -10.22 -0.97 -9.65
CA LYS A 33 -11.43 -1.73 -9.99
C LYS A 33 -12.69 -0.95 -9.73
N GLU A 34 -12.76 -0.22 -8.64
CA GLU A 34 -13.89 0.65 -8.31
C GLU A 34 -14.03 1.78 -9.34
N MET A 35 -12.91 2.37 -9.76
CA MET A 35 -12.90 3.40 -10.81
C MET A 35 -13.44 2.88 -12.13
N GLU A 36 -13.10 1.65 -12.51
CA GLU A 36 -13.58 1.03 -13.73
C GLU A 36 -15.09 0.79 -13.72
N ARG A 37 -15.67 0.58 -12.53
CA ARG A 37 -17.10 0.33 -12.34
C ARG A 37 -17.90 1.59 -12.10
N GLU A 38 -17.25 2.68 -11.72
CA GLU A 38 -17.94 3.89 -11.32
C GLU A 38 -18.40 4.70 -12.51
N ALA A 39 -19.69 4.99 -12.57
CA ALA A 39 -20.28 5.81 -13.60
C ALA A 39 -20.46 7.27 -13.17
N ASP A 40 -20.38 7.55 -11.87
CA ASP A 40 -20.51 8.90 -11.34
C ASP A 40 -19.16 9.63 -11.38
N VAL A 41 -19.13 10.74 -12.09
CA VAL A 41 -17.90 11.55 -12.28
C VAL A 41 -17.38 12.10 -10.95
N ALA A 42 -18.27 12.51 -10.04
CA ALA A 42 -17.86 13.03 -8.75
C ALA A 42 -17.18 11.97 -7.88
N ARG A 43 -17.73 10.77 -7.85
CA ARG A 43 -17.11 9.63 -7.14
C ARG A 43 -15.80 9.19 -7.81
N LEU A 44 -15.78 9.20 -9.12
CA LEU A 44 -14.57 8.87 -9.87
C LEU A 44 -13.43 9.83 -9.52
N ASP A 45 -13.71 11.10 -9.41
CA ASP A 45 -12.73 12.12 -9.01
C ASP A 45 -12.19 11.84 -7.60
N ASP A 46 -13.05 11.51 -6.64
CA ASP A 46 -12.63 11.14 -5.28
C ASP A 46 -11.75 9.89 -5.28
N LEU A 47 -12.12 8.88 -6.04
CA LEU A 47 -11.34 7.65 -6.19
C LEU A 47 -9.96 7.92 -6.81
N MET A 48 -9.91 8.78 -7.80
CA MET A 48 -8.66 9.19 -8.44
C MET A 48 -7.72 9.89 -7.44
N ARG A 49 -8.25 10.78 -6.63
CA ARG A 49 -7.49 11.47 -5.58
C ARG A 49 -6.91 10.46 -4.57
N ARG A 50 -7.73 9.53 -4.12
CA ARG A 50 -7.30 8.47 -3.22
C ARG A 50 -6.20 7.62 -3.83
N LYS A 51 -6.36 7.26 -5.09
CA LYS A 51 -5.36 6.48 -5.83
C LYS A 51 -4.02 7.23 -5.89
N VAL A 52 -4.04 8.53 -6.14
CA VAL A 52 -2.83 9.36 -6.16
C VAL A 52 -2.15 9.36 -4.80
N GLU A 53 -2.90 9.52 -3.70
CA GLU A 53 -2.36 9.49 -2.34
C GLU A 53 -1.71 8.14 -2.03
N VAL A 54 -2.40 7.05 -2.33
CA VAL A 54 -1.87 5.70 -2.14
C VAL A 54 -0.61 5.48 -2.97
N SER A 55 -0.61 5.94 -4.22
CA SER A 55 0.56 5.83 -5.10
C SER A 55 1.77 6.59 -4.56
N ARG A 56 1.55 7.77 -3.99
CA ARG A 56 2.62 8.56 -3.34
C ARG A 56 3.19 7.84 -2.13
N GLU A 57 2.35 7.21 -1.33
CA GLU A 57 2.82 6.42 -0.18
C GLU A 57 3.63 5.20 -0.63
N ILE A 58 3.21 4.54 -1.70
CA ILE A 58 3.96 3.42 -2.28
C ILE A 58 5.33 3.91 -2.75
N ASP A 59 5.40 5.02 -3.45
CA ASP A 59 6.66 5.60 -3.93
C ASP A 59 7.58 6.00 -2.77
N ALA A 60 7.01 6.49 -1.68
CA ALA A 60 7.78 6.84 -0.49
C ALA A 60 8.37 5.61 0.21
N LEU A 61 7.76 4.44 0.07
CA LEU A 61 8.19 3.19 0.69
C LEU A 61 9.09 2.33 -0.20
N SER A 62 9.13 2.62 -1.48
CA SER A 62 9.93 1.84 -2.45
C SER A 62 11.31 2.42 -2.75
#